data_f393799fd1bda4330e2d9fcf25e580ca
#
_entry.id   f393799fd1bda4330e2d9fcf25e580ca
#
_cell.length_a   1.000
_cell.length_b   1.000
_cell.length_c   1.000
_cell.angle_alpha   90.00
_cell.angle_beta   90.00
_cell.angle_gamma   90.00
#
_symmetry.space_group_name_H-M   'P 1'
#
loop_
_entity.id
_entity.type
_entity.pdbx_description
1 polymer ?
#
loop_
_entity_poly.entity_id
_entity_poly.type
_entity_poly.pdbx_seq_one_letter_code
_entity_poly.pdbx_strand_id
1 'polypeptide(L)'
;MGLEDDSGRSPFEDTDDDAIMRLYNAGIIEGTTEKDGLTYFYPDNSITRAEITTIIWRILNHEEEAEESGDQIQYASYVLDVLEDVDKYTRDDGNYYEKNGFKYYFGEDTWVGIDVSVHQGEIDWKKVARDGVDFAIIRVGGRGYGREGNMYDDLNFEQNIEGALDAGLDVGVYYFSQAITVAEAREEAEYVLERIDGYDITYPVVFDWERIGGSEARTYGLETDLLCKIANTFCGMIEDAGYKPMIYFNSYCGYVKYDLSKVNQYDFWFARYNDVPGFYYDFDMWQYSDTGKISGIDERVDLNICFKNYAED
;
A
#
# COMPACT_ATOMS: atom_id res chain seq x y z
N MET A 1 -3.66 24.49 -0.24
CA MET A 1 -4.66 23.86 -1.12
C MET A 1 -5.18 24.89 -2.08
N GLY A 2 -4.72 24.88 -3.30
CA GLY A 2 -5.24 25.64 -4.41
C GLY A 2 -5.85 24.67 -5.40
N LEU A 3 -7.06 24.17 -5.12
CA LEU A 3 -7.86 23.50 -6.13
C LEU A 3 -8.49 24.61 -6.98
N GLU A 4 -8.07 24.75 -8.22
CA GLU A 4 -8.67 25.69 -9.16
C GLU A 4 -10.07 25.19 -9.58
N ASP A 5 -11.03 26.10 -9.54
CA ASP A 5 -12.41 25.91 -9.98
C ASP A 5 -12.47 25.99 -11.51
N ASP A 6 -12.80 24.89 -12.17
CA ASP A 6 -12.94 24.84 -13.63
C ASP A 6 -14.42 24.71 -14.10
N SER A 7 -15.38 24.88 -13.23
CA SER A 7 -16.79 24.96 -13.66
C SER A 7 -17.62 25.85 -12.74
N GLY A 8 -17.89 27.08 -13.15
CA GLY A 8 -18.65 28.07 -12.40
C GLY A 8 -20.13 27.74 -12.10
N ARG A 9 -20.48 26.44 -11.92
CA ARG A 9 -21.79 26.00 -11.48
C ARG A 9 -21.72 24.81 -10.54
N SER A 10 -22.37 24.96 -9.38
CA SER A 10 -22.51 23.87 -8.41
C SER A 10 -23.15 22.61 -9.04
N PRO A 11 -22.65 21.38 -8.78
CA PRO A 11 -23.36 20.15 -9.12
C PRO A 11 -24.58 19.92 -8.23
N PHE A 12 -24.71 20.67 -7.11
CA PHE A 12 -25.82 20.58 -6.18
C PHE A 12 -26.82 21.70 -6.40
N GLU A 13 -28.11 21.38 -6.29
CA GLU A 13 -29.19 22.37 -6.43
C GLU A 13 -29.42 23.16 -5.14
N ASP A 14 -28.93 22.69 -3.99
CA ASP A 14 -29.21 23.22 -2.67
C ASP A 14 -28.02 23.89 -1.98
N THR A 15 -26.84 23.89 -2.58
CA THR A 15 -25.65 24.56 -2.06
C THR A 15 -24.68 25.01 -3.15
N ASP A 16 -24.02 26.13 -2.90
CA ASP A 16 -22.92 26.70 -3.68
C ASP A 16 -21.70 26.99 -2.78
N ASP A 17 -21.63 26.35 -1.60
CA ASP A 17 -20.53 26.54 -0.65
C ASP A 17 -19.20 26.03 -1.22
N ASP A 18 -18.22 26.93 -1.29
CA ASP A 18 -16.89 26.65 -1.86
C ASP A 18 -16.18 25.48 -1.20
N ALA A 19 -16.37 25.25 0.10
CA ALA A 19 -15.73 24.13 0.79
C ALA A 19 -16.37 22.79 0.38
N ILE A 20 -17.70 22.76 0.24
CA ILE A 20 -18.45 21.60 -0.24
C ILE A 20 -18.04 21.29 -1.69
N MET A 21 -17.95 22.32 -2.53
CA MET A 21 -17.52 22.17 -3.93
C MET A 21 -16.13 21.57 -4.05
N ARG A 22 -15.17 22.04 -3.24
CA ARG A 22 -13.80 21.49 -3.24
C ARG A 22 -13.75 20.02 -2.83
N LEU A 23 -14.54 19.64 -1.81
CA LEU A 23 -14.62 18.25 -1.37
C LEU A 23 -15.30 17.35 -2.42
N TYR A 24 -16.29 17.87 -3.15
CA TYR A 24 -16.94 17.16 -4.25
C TYR A 24 -15.98 16.95 -5.43
N ASN A 25 -15.31 18.01 -5.89
CA ASN A 25 -14.35 17.95 -6.98
C ASN A 25 -13.15 17.04 -6.66
N ALA A 26 -12.79 16.92 -5.38
CA ALA A 26 -11.80 15.98 -4.88
C ALA A 26 -12.33 14.55 -4.70
N GLY A 27 -13.58 14.25 -5.06
CA GLY A 27 -14.16 12.91 -4.89
C GLY A 27 -14.36 12.47 -3.43
N ILE A 28 -14.21 13.39 -2.48
CA ILE A 28 -14.32 13.09 -1.03
C ILE A 28 -15.77 12.94 -0.61
N ILE A 29 -16.65 13.79 -1.18
CA ILE A 29 -18.08 13.73 -0.93
C ILE A 29 -18.85 13.52 -2.23
N GLU A 30 -20.02 12.94 -2.10
CA GLU A 30 -21.02 12.77 -3.16
C GLU A 30 -22.35 13.36 -2.71
N GLY A 31 -23.15 13.82 -3.66
CA GLY A 31 -24.53 14.19 -3.37
C GLY A 31 -25.49 13.02 -3.50
N THR A 32 -26.76 13.29 -3.20
CA THR A 32 -27.87 12.35 -3.43
C THR A 32 -28.60 12.77 -4.71
N THR A 33 -28.63 11.89 -5.70
CA THR A 33 -29.44 12.14 -6.92
C THR A 33 -30.87 11.69 -6.66
N GLU A 34 -31.79 12.64 -6.70
CA GLU A 34 -33.21 12.42 -6.50
C GLU A 34 -33.93 11.92 -7.78
N LYS A 35 -35.22 11.58 -7.65
CA LYS A 35 -36.02 11.04 -8.77
C LYS A 35 -36.22 12.02 -9.92
N ASP A 36 -36.04 13.32 -9.68
CA ASP A 36 -36.07 14.39 -10.68
C ASP A 36 -34.78 14.45 -11.51
N GLY A 37 -33.75 13.63 -11.16
CA GLY A 37 -32.48 13.61 -11.84
C GLY A 37 -31.49 14.68 -11.39
N LEU A 38 -31.85 15.47 -10.38
CA LEU A 38 -31.00 16.51 -9.80
C LEU A 38 -30.23 15.99 -8.59
N THR A 39 -29.08 16.56 -8.29
CA THR A 39 -28.21 16.16 -7.16
C THR A 39 -28.28 17.22 -6.06
N TYR A 40 -28.43 16.76 -4.84
CA TYR A 40 -28.56 17.57 -3.63
C TYR A 40 -27.50 17.16 -2.61
N PHE A 41 -26.98 18.12 -1.85
CA PHE A 41 -26.03 17.87 -0.75
C PHE A 41 -26.73 17.77 0.62
N TYR A 42 -27.85 18.49 0.78
CA TYR A 42 -28.60 18.58 2.02
C TYR A 42 -27.78 19.08 3.23
N PRO A 43 -27.20 20.29 3.17
CA PRO A 43 -26.23 20.79 4.16
C PRO A 43 -26.79 20.86 5.58
N ASP A 44 -28.11 20.96 5.77
CA ASP A 44 -28.79 21.01 7.06
C ASP A 44 -29.15 19.61 7.62
N ASN A 45 -28.93 18.54 6.88
CA ASN A 45 -29.23 17.21 7.36
C ASN A 45 -28.15 16.70 8.32
N SER A 46 -28.59 15.89 9.31
CA SER A 46 -27.65 15.22 10.20
C SER A 46 -26.89 14.14 9.47
N ILE A 47 -25.57 14.20 9.53
CA ILE A 47 -24.69 13.19 8.98
C ILE A 47 -24.64 11.96 9.92
N THR A 48 -24.72 10.77 9.38
CA THR A 48 -24.60 9.52 10.12
C THR A 48 -23.13 9.19 10.44
N ARG A 49 -22.90 8.29 11.41
CA ARG A 49 -21.56 7.79 11.70
C ARG A 49 -20.93 7.09 10.52
N ALA A 50 -21.72 6.36 9.73
CA ALA A 50 -21.25 5.67 8.53
C ALA A 50 -20.78 6.67 7.46
N GLU A 51 -21.57 7.72 7.21
CA GLU A 51 -21.21 8.78 6.25
C GLU A 51 -19.97 9.55 6.70
N ILE A 52 -19.86 9.90 7.99
CA ILE A 52 -18.64 10.52 8.54
C ILE A 52 -17.44 9.59 8.35
N THR A 53 -17.58 8.30 8.64
CA THR A 53 -16.50 7.33 8.48
C THR A 53 -16.07 7.22 7.03
N THR A 54 -17.02 7.19 6.09
CA THR A 54 -16.72 7.17 4.64
C THR A 54 -15.98 8.44 4.19
N ILE A 55 -16.44 9.61 4.64
CA ILE A 55 -15.77 10.89 4.31
C ILE A 55 -14.36 10.93 4.90
N ILE A 56 -14.18 10.54 6.17
CA ILE A 56 -12.87 10.48 6.80
C ILE A 56 -11.97 9.48 6.06
N TRP A 57 -12.50 8.32 5.69
CA TRP A 57 -11.76 7.32 4.92
C TRP A 57 -11.31 7.87 3.57
N ARG A 58 -12.20 8.54 2.82
CA ARG A 58 -11.85 9.19 1.55
C ARG A 58 -10.83 10.31 1.73
N ILE A 59 -10.93 11.14 2.78
CA ILE A 59 -9.93 12.17 3.09
C ILE A 59 -8.56 11.56 3.39
N LEU A 60 -8.54 10.47 4.16
CA LEU A 60 -7.29 9.80 4.54
C LEU A 60 -6.65 9.02 3.39
N ASN A 61 -7.46 8.57 2.43
CA ASN A 61 -7.02 7.83 1.24
C ASN A 61 -7.15 8.66 -0.05
N HIS A 62 -7.41 9.97 0.05
CA HIS A 62 -7.31 10.87 -1.09
C HIS A 62 -5.83 11.10 -1.37
N GLU A 63 -5.30 10.31 -2.27
CA GLU A 63 -3.93 10.41 -2.71
C GLU A 63 -3.83 11.53 -3.77
N GLU A 64 -3.25 12.65 -3.38
CA GLU A 64 -2.89 13.70 -4.34
C GLU A 64 -1.78 13.19 -5.26
N GLU A 65 -1.86 13.50 -6.55
CA GLU A 65 -0.78 13.22 -7.49
C GLU A 65 0.38 14.16 -7.20
N ALA A 66 1.59 13.64 -7.31
CA ALA A 66 2.78 14.48 -7.21
C ALA A 66 3.03 15.18 -8.54
N GLU A 67 3.24 16.48 -8.49
CA GLU A 67 3.60 17.30 -9.66
C GLU A 67 5.11 17.58 -9.65
N GLU A 68 5.78 17.30 -10.77
CA GLU A 68 7.19 17.63 -10.98
C GLU A 68 7.34 19.09 -11.42
N SER A 69 8.24 19.82 -10.76
CA SER A 69 8.61 21.20 -11.14
C SER A 69 10.13 21.38 -11.05
N GLY A 70 10.84 21.03 -12.12
CA GLY A 70 12.31 21.07 -12.16
C GLY A 70 12.94 20.06 -11.19
N ASP A 71 13.67 20.57 -10.19
CA ASP A 71 14.35 19.74 -9.18
C ASP A 71 13.48 19.48 -7.94
N GLN A 72 12.16 19.73 -8.03
CA GLN A 72 11.24 19.60 -6.91
C GLN A 72 9.99 18.79 -7.28
N ILE A 73 9.45 18.11 -6.29
CA ILE A 73 8.19 17.36 -6.34
C ILE A 73 7.20 18.06 -5.41
N GLN A 74 6.06 18.44 -5.95
CA GLN A 74 4.91 18.92 -5.17
C GLN A 74 4.02 17.72 -4.85
N TYR A 75 3.93 17.37 -3.58
CA TYR A 75 3.01 16.33 -3.10
C TYR A 75 2.15 16.90 -1.96
N ALA A 76 0.85 17.00 -2.16
CA ALA A 76 -0.06 17.64 -1.22
C ALA A 76 0.42 19.07 -0.86
N SER A 77 0.61 19.34 0.44
CA SER A 77 1.16 20.60 0.92
C SER A 77 2.70 20.61 1.04
N TYR A 78 3.35 19.53 0.64
CA TYR A 78 4.81 19.38 0.72
C TYR A 78 5.46 19.80 -0.60
N VAL A 79 6.57 20.52 -0.49
CA VAL A 79 7.50 20.77 -1.59
C VAL A 79 8.79 20.05 -1.21
N LEU A 80 9.16 19.07 -1.99
CA LEU A 80 10.26 18.14 -1.70
C LEU A 80 11.33 18.28 -2.78
N ASP A 81 12.58 18.28 -2.38
CA ASP A 81 13.67 18.22 -3.34
C ASP A 81 13.75 16.79 -3.94
N VAL A 82 14.00 16.69 -5.25
CA VAL A 82 14.21 15.41 -5.91
C VAL A 82 15.47 14.73 -5.35
N LEU A 83 15.36 13.47 -4.99
CA LEU A 83 16.49 12.65 -4.56
C LEU A 83 17.24 12.12 -5.80
N GLU A 84 18.39 12.71 -6.13
CA GLU A 84 19.16 12.40 -7.33
C GLU A 84 19.72 10.96 -7.36
N ASP A 85 19.92 10.37 -6.18
CA ASP A 85 20.46 9.02 -6.00
C ASP A 85 19.37 7.91 -6.01
N VAL A 86 18.11 8.26 -6.26
CA VAL A 86 16.98 7.32 -6.34
C VAL A 86 16.45 7.30 -7.77
N ASP A 87 16.34 6.12 -8.34
CA ASP A 87 15.90 5.96 -9.72
C ASP A 87 14.48 6.52 -9.92
N LYS A 88 14.32 7.24 -11.04
CA LYS A 88 13.02 7.79 -11.42
C LYS A 88 12.17 6.72 -12.08
N TYR A 89 10.88 6.68 -11.75
CA TYR A 89 9.90 5.89 -12.48
C TYR A 89 9.85 6.32 -13.96
N THR A 90 10.00 5.36 -14.85
CA THR A 90 10.09 5.61 -16.30
C THR A 90 9.12 4.81 -17.14
N ARG A 91 8.28 3.97 -16.52
CA ARG A 91 7.26 3.19 -17.22
C ARG A 91 6.18 4.14 -17.73
N ASP A 92 5.72 3.94 -18.96
CA ASP A 92 4.63 4.73 -19.56
C ASP A 92 3.28 4.25 -19.03
N ASP A 93 2.57 5.12 -18.34
CA ASP A 93 1.27 4.82 -17.74
C ASP A 93 0.22 4.33 -18.75
N GLY A 94 0.35 4.69 -20.04
CA GLY A 94 -0.49 4.20 -21.12
C GLY A 94 -0.29 2.73 -21.48
N ASN A 95 0.74 2.09 -20.94
CA ASN A 95 1.03 0.68 -21.20
C ASN A 95 0.40 -0.28 -20.17
N TYR A 96 -0.25 0.21 -19.12
CA TYR A 96 -1.03 -0.64 -18.22
C TYR A 96 -2.33 -1.11 -18.88
N TYR A 97 -2.66 -2.38 -18.71
CA TYR A 97 -3.92 -2.96 -19.20
C TYR A 97 -4.43 -4.03 -18.25
N GLU A 98 -5.74 -4.25 -18.28
CA GLU A 98 -6.38 -5.28 -17.48
C GLU A 98 -6.71 -6.52 -18.31
N LYS A 99 -6.50 -7.67 -17.71
CA LYS A 99 -6.87 -8.97 -18.26
C LYS A 99 -7.25 -9.94 -17.14
N ASN A 100 -8.42 -10.55 -17.24
CA ASN A 100 -8.94 -11.51 -16.25
C ASN A 100 -9.00 -10.96 -14.82
N GLY A 101 -9.22 -9.65 -14.64
CA GLY A 101 -9.27 -9.01 -13.34
C GLY A 101 -7.92 -8.63 -12.73
N PHE A 102 -6.83 -8.87 -13.46
CA PHE A 102 -5.49 -8.45 -13.06
C PHE A 102 -4.94 -7.36 -13.97
N LYS A 103 -4.07 -6.53 -13.42
CA LYS A 103 -3.33 -5.50 -14.14
C LYS A 103 -1.98 -6.06 -14.63
N TYR A 104 -1.63 -5.71 -15.87
CA TYR A 104 -0.38 -6.07 -16.54
C TYR A 104 0.24 -4.83 -17.16
N TYR A 105 1.51 -4.93 -17.55
CA TYR A 105 2.22 -3.88 -18.27
C TYR A 105 2.69 -4.38 -19.63
N PHE A 106 2.47 -3.58 -20.68
CA PHE A 106 2.91 -3.93 -22.04
C PHE A 106 4.37 -3.51 -22.27
N GLY A 107 5.23 -4.45 -22.64
CA GLY A 107 6.63 -4.18 -22.96
C GLY A 107 7.63 -4.74 -21.96
N GLU A 108 7.16 -5.19 -20.79
CA GLU A 108 7.96 -5.91 -19.79
C GLU A 108 7.21 -7.18 -19.36
N ASP A 109 7.94 -8.20 -18.92
CA ASP A 109 7.34 -9.34 -18.26
C ASP A 109 6.85 -8.90 -16.88
N THR A 110 5.66 -9.34 -16.51
CA THR A 110 5.05 -9.00 -15.23
C THR A 110 4.36 -10.20 -14.60
N TRP A 111 4.42 -10.26 -13.30
CA TRP A 111 3.80 -11.30 -12.47
C TRP A 111 2.69 -10.67 -11.64
N VAL A 112 1.56 -11.36 -11.54
CA VAL A 112 0.42 -10.89 -10.74
C VAL A 112 0.32 -11.65 -9.45
N GLY A 113 0.11 -10.92 -8.37
CA GLY A 113 0.07 -11.48 -7.03
C GLY A 113 -1.03 -10.93 -6.16
N ILE A 114 -1.16 -11.54 -5.02
CA ILE A 114 -2.01 -11.09 -3.93
C ILE A 114 -1.21 -10.97 -2.64
N ASP A 115 -1.67 -10.11 -1.73
CA ASP A 115 -1.18 -10.18 -0.36
C ASP A 115 -2.32 -10.46 0.61
N VAL A 116 -2.03 -11.28 1.62
CA VAL A 116 -3.04 -11.87 2.49
C VAL A 116 -2.60 -11.93 3.93
N SER A 117 -3.60 -11.98 4.81
CA SER A 117 -3.46 -12.13 6.25
C SER A 117 -4.65 -12.90 6.83
N VAL A 118 -4.78 -12.91 8.14
CA VAL A 118 -5.98 -13.44 8.83
C VAL A 118 -7.30 -12.82 8.33
N HIS A 119 -7.25 -11.62 7.73
CA HIS A 119 -8.43 -10.89 7.26
C HIS A 119 -9.11 -11.55 6.05
N GLN A 120 -8.40 -12.33 5.26
CA GLN A 120 -8.96 -13.08 4.13
C GLN A 120 -9.63 -14.40 4.53
N GLY A 121 -9.56 -14.78 5.82
CA GLY A 121 -10.18 -15.99 6.35
C GLY A 121 -9.57 -17.28 5.80
N GLU A 122 -10.42 -18.27 5.51
CA GLU A 122 -9.99 -19.52 4.88
C GLU A 122 -9.86 -19.34 3.36
N ILE A 123 -8.73 -19.76 2.79
CA ILE A 123 -8.40 -19.61 1.38
C ILE A 123 -8.31 -20.97 0.67
N ASP A 124 -9.02 -21.14 -0.43
CA ASP A 124 -8.83 -22.27 -1.36
C ASP A 124 -7.71 -21.95 -2.37
N TRP A 125 -6.47 -22.14 -1.94
CA TRP A 125 -5.27 -21.80 -2.70
C TRP A 125 -5.21 -22.45 -4.09
N LYS A 126 -5.81 -23.64 -4.26
CA LYS A 126 -5.90 -24.29 -5.58
C LYS A 126 -6.81 -23.54 -6.54
N LYS A 127 -7.82 -22.83 -6.03
CA LYS A 127 -8.65 -21.95 -6.88
C LYS A 127 -7.88 -20.66 -7.16
N VAL A 128 -7.21 -20.09 -6.17
CA VAL A 128 -6.36 -18.89 -6.35
C VAL A 128 -5.34 -19.10 -7.48
N ALA A 129 -4.57 -20.18 -7.43
CA ALA A 129 -3.60 -20.53 -8.47
C ALA A 129 -4.26 -20.71 -9.87
N ARG A 130 -5.45 -21.31 -9.94
CA ARG A 130 -6.19 -21.47 -11.21
C ARG A 130 -6.75 -20.18 -11.77
N ASP A 131 -6.98 -19.19 -10.93
CA ASP A 131 -7.43 -17.85 -11.34
C ASP A 131 -6.32 -17.06 -12.02
N GLY A 132 -5.07 -17.53 -11.92
CA GLY A 132 -3.90 -16.99 -12.60
C GLY A 132 -3.02 -16.10 -11.73
N VAL A 133 -3.11 -16.26 -10.41
CA VAL A 133 -2.15 -15.67 -9.47
C VAL A 133 -0.83 -16.39 -9.59
N ASP A 134 0.27 -15.64 -9.74
CA ASP A 134 1.63 -16.16 -9.84
C ASP A 134 2.29 -16.26 -8.45
N PHE A 135 2.09 -15.27 -7.58
CA PHE A 135 2.71 -15.21 -6.26
C PHE A 135 1.78 -14.71 -5.16
N ALA A 136 2.14 -15.00 -3.91
CA ALA A 136 1.45 -14.49 -2.73
C ALA A 136 2.45 -13.92 -1.71
N ILE A 137 2.15 -12.73 -1.14
CA ILE A 137 2.89 -12.16 -0.01
C ILE A 137 2.03 -12.35 1.25
N ILE A 138 2.53 -13.14 2.20
CA ILE A 138 1.74 -13.63 3.33
C ILE A 138 2.20 -12.98 4.64
N ARG A 139 1.27 -12.44 5.43
CA ARG A 139 1.62 -11.82 6.71
C ARG A 139 2.10 -12.86 7.72
N VAL A 140 3.33 -12.68 8.22
CA VAL A 140 3.88 -13.49 9.31
C VAL A 140 3.25 -13.11 10.65
N GLY A 141 3.08 -11.82 10.87
CA GLY A 141 2.61 -11.23 12.10
C GLY A 141 2.83 -9.74 12.11
N GLY A 142 2.93 -9.15 13.29
CA GLY A 142 3.19 -7.73 13.39
C GLY A 142 3.49 -7.29 14.81
N ARG A 143 3.79 -6.00 14.95
CA ARG A 143 3.88 -5.30 16.23
C ARG A 143 2.69 -4.37 16.41
N GLY A 144 2.04 -4.43 17.56
CA GLY A 144 0.90 -3.59 17.88
C GLY A 144 1.25 -2.10 17.92
N TYR A 145 0.37 -1.26 17.40
CA TYR A 145 0.55 0.21 17.34
C TYR A 145 0.32 0.92 18.68
N GLY A 146 -0.14 0.22 19.70
CA GLY A 146 -0.26 0.74 21.08
C GLY A 146 1.09 0.95 21.74
N ARG A 147 1.12 1.63 22.87
CA ARG A 147 2.37 1.97 23.61
C ARG A 147 3.22 0.75 23.94
N GLU A 148 2.60 -0.37 24.28
CA GLU A 148 3.29 -1.61 24.66
C GLU A 148 4.06 -2.22 23.48
N GLY A 149 3.54 -2.10 22.26
CA GLY A 149 4.19 -2.63 21.06
C GLY A 149 4.45 -4.13 21.12
N ASN A 150 3.50 -4.92 21.62
CA ASN A 150 3.65 -6.37 21.68
C ASN A 150 3.63 -6.97 20.28
N MET A 151 4.52 -7.90 20.01
CA MET A 151 4.49 -8.69 18.77
C MET A 151 3.36 -9.73 18.84
N TYR A 152 2.81 -10.07 17.69
CA TYR A 152 1.74 -11.06 17.53
C TYR A 152 1.92 -11.85 16.23
N ASP A 153 1.53 -13.12 16.26
CA ASP A 153 1.45 -13.97 15.07
C ASP A 153 0.20 -13.65 14.25
N ASP A 154 0.30 -13.72 12.92
CA ASP A 154 -0.91 -13.84 12.11
C ASP A 154 -1.48 -15.25 12.27
N LEU A 155 -2.75 -15.33 12.65
CA LEU A 155 -3.38 -16.60 13.03
C LEU A 155 -3.52 -17.58 11.86
N ASN A 156 -3.47 -17.08 10.62
CA ASN A 156 -3.58 -17.89 9.41
C ASN A 156 -2.24 -18.07 8.69
N PHE A 157 -1.13 -17.60 9.27
CA PHE A 157 0.18 -17.62 8.61
C PHE A 157 0.57 -19.03 8.13
N GLU A 158 0.62 -20.02 9.05
CA GLU A 158 1.02 -21.39 8.71
C GLU A 158 0.09 -22.00 7.66
N GLN A 159 -1.23 -21.85 7.85
CA GLN A 159 -2.22 -22.36 6.89
C GLN A 159 -2.07 -21.71 5.50
N ASN A 160 -1.81 -20.41 5.46
CA ASN A 160 -1.68 -19.67 4.20
C ASN A 160 -0.39 -20.04 3.46
N ILE A 161 0.75 -20.10 4.17
CA ILE A 161 2.03 -20.39 3.54
C ILE A 161 2.10 -21.83 3.01
N GLU A 162 1.64 -22.81 3.80
CA GLU A 162 1.54 -24.21 3.37
C GLU A 162 0.60 -24.37 2.18
N GLY A 163 -0.57 -23.71 2.23
CA GLY A 163 -1.57 -23.78 1.17
C GLY A 163 -1.11 -23.15 -0.13
N ALA A 164 -0.42 -22.01 -0.10
CA ALA A 164 0.14 -21.34 -1.27
C ALA A 164 1.24 -22.16 -1.93
N LEU A 165 2.20 -22.66 -1.13
CA LEU A 165 3.28 -23.55 -1.60
C LEU A 165 2.73 -24.86 -2.19
N ASP A 166 1.76 -25.50 -1.52
CA ASP A 166 1.10 -26.73 -2.02
C ASP A 166 0.31 -26.49 -3.32
N ALA A 167 -0.15 -25.26 -3.56
CA ALA A 167 -0.81 -24.88 -4.80
C ALA A 167 0.18 -24.53 -5.92
N GLY A 168 1.49 -24.46 -5.62
CA GLY A 168 2.57 -24.17 -6.56
C GLY A 168 2.74 -22.69 -6.88
N LEU A 169 2.29 -21.80 -5.97
CA LEU A 169 2.57 -20.37 -6.05
C LEU A 169 3.97 -20.04 -5.52
N ASP A 170 4.57 -19.01 -6.07
CA ASP A 170 5.73 -18.39 -5.45
C ASP A 170 5.30 -17.62 -4.19
N VAL A 171 6.14 -17.67 -3.14
CA VAL A 171 5.76 -17.11 -1.85
C VAL A 171 6.80 -16.15 -1.32
N GLY A 172 6.34 -14.97 -0.94
CA GLY A 172 7.02 -14.02 -0.07
C GLY A 172 6.23 -13.80 1.22
N VAL A 173 6.78 -13.03 2.11
CA VAL A 173 6.12 -12.72 3.39
C VAL A 173 6.26 -11.25 3.74
N TYR A 174 5.35 -10.73 4.56
CA TYR A 174 5.48 -9.40 5.13
C TYR A 174 5.28 -9.39 6.65
N TYR A 175 5.93 -8.44 7.29
CA TYR A 175 5.78 -8.20 8.73
C TYR A 175 5.30 -6.78 8.97
N PHE A 176 4.13 -6.63 9.61
CA PHE A 176 3.56 -5.33 9.97
C PHE A 176 4.37 -4.71 11.12
N SER A 177 5.33 -3.87 10.77
CA SER A 177 6.24 -3.25 11.73
C SER A 177 5.65 -1.98 12.34
N GLN A 178 5.79 -1.86 13.64
CA GLN A 178 5.59 -0.62 14.37
C GLN A 178 6.80 -0.33 15.27
N ALA A 179 8.00 -0.76 14.85
CA ALA A 179 9.24 -0.50 15.56
C ALA A 179 9.51 1.02 15.68
N ILE A 180 9.98 1.43 16.84
CA ILE A 180 10.43 2.80 17.14
C ILE A 180 11.90 2.87 17.54
N THR A 181 12.58 1.72 17.55
CA THR A 181 14.01 1.61 17.85
C THR A 181 14.67 0.56 16.95
N VAL A 182 15.97 0.70 16.74
CA VAL A 182 16.79 -0.31 16.03
C VAL A 182 16.78 -1.67 16.76
N ALA A 183 16.65 -1.67 18.08
CA ALA A 183 16.54 -2.92 18.86
C ALA A 183 15.26 -3.68 18.52
N GLU A 184 14.13 -2.95 18.44
CA GLU A 184 12.86 -3.55 18.04
C GLU A 184 12.87 -4.07 16.59
N ALA A 185 13.54 -3.35 15.67
CA ALA A 185 13.72 -3.86 14.30
C ALA A 185 14.48 -5.17 14.25
N ARG A 186 15.49 -5.35 15.13
CA ARG A 186 16.20 -6.64 15.26
C ARG A 186 15.29 -7.75 15.77
N GLU A 187 14.51 -7.46 16.83
CA GLU A 187 13.53 -8.42 17.36
C GLU A 187 12.52 -8.85 16.30
N GLU A 188 12.04 -7.89 15.46
CA GLU A 188 11.11 -8.16 14.38
C GLU A 188 11.74 -9.03 13.27
N ALA A 189 12.98 -8.74 12.88
CA ALA A 189 13.69 -9.54 11.88
C ALA A 189 13.97 -10.98 12.40
N GLU A 190 14.45 -11.11 13.64
CA GLU A 190 14.67 -12.43 14.29
C GLU A 190 13.36 -13.21 14.36
N TYR A 191 12.27 -12.54 14.71
CA TYR A 191 10.93 -13.11 14.77
C TYR A 191 10.46 -13.66 13.41
N VAL A 192 10.66 -12.90 12.33
CA VAL A 192 10.31 -13.32 10.97
C VAL A 192 11.16 -14.51 10.56
N LEU A 193 12.49 -14.42 10.71
CA LEU A 193 13.42 -15.48 10.31
C LEU A 193 13.13 -16.81 11.01
N GLU A 194 12.77 -16.78 12.31
CA GLU A 194 12.38 -17.99 13.05
C GLU A 194 11.12 -18.65 12.45
N ARG A 195 10.17 -17.87 11.97
CA ARG A 195 8.88 -18.38 11.47
C ARG A 195 8.91 -18.86 10.03
N ILE A 196 9.80 -18.30 9.23
CA ILE A 196 9.94 -18.72 7.83
C ILE A 196 10.97 -19.84 7.65
N ASP A 197 11.68 -20.22 8.71
CA ASP A 197 12.66 -21.29 8.63
C ASP A 197 12.02 -22.61 8.18
N GLY A 198 12.56 -23.18 7.12
CA GLY A 198 12.08 -24.43 6.51
C GLY A 198 11.00 -24.27 5.43
N TYR A 199 10.49 -23.08 5.19
CA TYR A 199 9.63 -22.81 4.03
C TYR A 199 10.45 -22.36 2.82
N ASP A 200 9.93 -22.66 1.62
CA ASP A 200 10.54 -22.24 0.36
C ASP A 200 10.06 -20.81 0.02
N ILE A 201 10.83 -19.81 0.46
CA ILE A 201 10.54 -18.40 0.25
C ILE A 201 11.30 -17.92 -0.97
N THR A 202 10.61 -17.79 -2.11
CA THR A 202 11.16 -17.36 -3.40
C THR A 202 10.95 -15.87 -3.67
N TYR A 203 9.91 -15.28 -3.08
CA TYR A 203 9.60 -13.85 -3.15
C TYR A 203 10.09 -13.09 -1.92
N PRO A 204 10.07 -11.74 -1.92
CA PRO A 204 10.68 -10.96 -0.86
C PRO A 204 10.11 -11.16 0.54
N VAL A 205 10.98 -10.92 1.53
CA VAL A 205 10.61 -10.71 2.93
C VAL A 205 10.48 -9.20 3.16
N VAL A 206 9.26 -8.74 3.38
CA VAL A 206 8.90 -7.32 3.30
C VAL A 206 8.83 -6.67 4.67
N PHE A 207 9.51 -5.54 4.80
CA PHE A 207 9.36 -4.60 5.91
C PHE A 207 8.17 -3.69 5.61
N ASP A 208 7.05 -3.90 6.29
CA ASP A 208 5.81 -3.14 6.14
C ASP A 208 5.64 -2.21 7.34
N TRP A 209 6.09 -0.95 7.19
CA TRP A 209 5.87 0.09 8.18
C TRP A 209 4.89 1.12 7.68
N GLU A 210 3.78 1.25 8.38
CA GLU A 210 2.74 2.19 8.05
C GLU A 210 2.48 3.19 9.17
N ARG A 211 2.08 4.38 8.79
CA ARG A 211 1.58 5.36 9.73
C ARG A 211 0.18 4.99 10.18
N ILE A 212 0.06 4.44 11.37
CA ILE A 212 -1.23 4.07 11.98
C ILE A 212 -1.64 5.08 13.03
N GLY A 213 -2.90 5.49 12.99
CA GLY A 213 -3.55 6.29 14.04
C GLY A 213 -3.04 7.72 14.13
N GLY A 214 -3.49 8.39 15.19
CA GLY A 214 -3.13 9.77 15.53
C GLY A 214 -2.00 9.85 16.56
N SER A 215 -1.99 10.93 17.35
CA SER A 215 -0.98 11.23 18.38
C SER A 215 -0.80 10.17 19.47
N GLU A 216 -1.74 9.23 19.60
CA GLU A 216 -1.66 8.13 20.57
C GLU A 216 -0.89 6.90 20.06
N ALA A 217 -0.61 6.84 18.76
CA ALA A 217 0.17 5.75 18.18
C ALA A 217 1.63 5.84 18.62
N ARG A 218 2.28 4.69 18.87
CA ARG A 218 3.67 4.64 19.31
C ARG A 218 4.66 5.23 18.28
N THR A 219 4.33 5.14 17.01
CA THR A 219 5.14 5.66 15.88
C THR A 219 4.87 7.13 15.57
N TYR A 220 3.98 7.79 16.34
CA TYR A 220 3.69 9.21 16.13
C TYR A 220 4.96 10.06 16.36
N GLY A 221 5.29 10.87 15.36
CA GLY A 221 6.48 11.73 15.42
C GLY A 221 7.81 11.00 15.21
N LEU A 222 7.79 9.75 14.75
CA LEU A 222 9.03 9.05 14.41
C LEU A 222 9.77 9.82 13.30
N GLU A 223 11.02 10.15 13.58
CA GLU A 223 11.88 10.91 12.68
C GLU A 223 12.35 10.05 11.49
N THR A 224 12.44 10.66 10.30
CA THR A 224 12.84 10.01 9.04
C THR A 224 14.15 9.23 9.17
N ASP A 225 15.18 9.84 9.75
CA ASP A 225 16.49 9.19 9.92
C ASP A 225 16.44 7.94 10.79
N LEU A 226 15.57 7.93 11.80
CA LEU A 226 15.40 6.77 12.66
C LEU A 226 14.59 5.70 11.95
N LEU A 227 13.54 6.05 11.21
CA LEU A 227 12.77 5.11 10.41
C LEU A 227 13.64 4.41 9.36
N CYS A 228 14.47 5.16 8.62
CA CYS A 228 15.41 4.57 7.66
C CYS A 228 16.42 3.62 8.33
N LYS A 229 16.92 3.95 9.55
CA LYS A 229 17.78 3.04 10.30
C LYS A 229 17.08 1.77 10.76
N ILE A 230 15.81 1.87 11.14
CA ILE A 230 14.97 0.74 11.52
C ILE A 230 14.77 -0.18 10.31
N ALA A 231 14.35 0.38 9.16
CA ALA A 231 14.19 -0.36 7.91
C ALA A 231 15.50 -1.04 7.46
N ASN A 232 16.62 -0.29 7.44
CA ASN A 232 17.93 -0.85 7.11
C ASN A 232 18.36 -1.97 8.06
N THR A 233 18.00 -1.90 9.33
CA THR A 233 18.35 -2.95 10.30
C THR A 233 17.56 -4.22 10.04
N PHE A 234 16.25 -4.10 9.81
CA PHE A 234 15.41 -5.24 9.47
C PHE A 234 15.87 -5.87 8.15
N CYS A 235 15.90 -5.09 7.08
CA CYS A 235 16.26 -5.56 5.73
C CYS A 235 17.66 -6.15 5.67
N GLY A 236 18.66 -5.54 6.35
CA GLY A 236 20.02 -6.08 6.39
C GLY A 236 20.11 -7.43 7.08
N MET A 237 19.32 -7.68 8.13
CA MET A 237 19.27 -9.02 8.76
C MET A 237 18.59 -10.06 7.87
N ILE A 238 17.57 -9.68 7.13
CA ILE A 238 16.91 -10.54 6.14
C ILE A 238 17.88 -10.91 5.00
N GLU A 239 18.63 -9.92 4.49
CA GLU A 239 19.65 -10.12 3.46
C GLU A 239 20.80 -11.01 3.96
N ASP A 240 21.31 -10.76 5.17
CA ASP A 240 22.36 -11.57 5.80
C ASP A 240 21.93 -13.05 5.99
N ALA A 241 20.63 -13.30 6.13
CA ALA A 241 20.07 -14.65 6.20
C ALA A 241 19.85 -15.31 4.83
N GLY A 242 20.09 -14.57 3.71
CA GLY A 242 20.01 -15.07 2.35
C GLY A 242 18.66 -14.90 1.68
N TYR A 243 17.74 -14.15 2.27
CA TYR A 243 16.47 -13.79 1.67
C TYR A 243 16.55 -12.43 0.96
N LYS A 244 15.62 -12.14 0.07
CA LYS A 244 15.49 -10.84 -0.60
C LYS A 244 14.66 -9.87 0.27
N PRO A 245 15.23 -8.81 0.81
CA PRO A 245 14.47 -7.80 1.53
C PRO A 245 13.75 -6.85 0.58
N MET A 246 12.58 -6.35 1.00
CA MET A 246 11.82 -5.33 0.30
C MET A 246 11.17 -4.37 1.31
N ILE A 247 10.96 -3.12 0.92
CA ILE A 247 10.31 -2.12 1.75
C ILE A 247 8.97 -1.74 1.12
N TYR A 248 7.89 -1.93 1.90
CA TYR A 248 6.55 -1.48 1.52
C TYR A 248 6.29 -0.05 1.99
N PHE A 249 5.67 0.75 1.13
CA PHE A 249 5.17 2.08 1.48
C PHE A 249 4.08 2.57 0.52
N ASN A 250 3.19 3.43 1.00
CA ASN A 250 2.28 4.23 0.20
C ASN A 250 2.91 5.60 -0.16
N SER A 251 2.21 6.39 -1.00
CA SER A 251 2.69 7.70 -1.46
C SER A 251 3.14 8.62 -0.32
N TYR A 252 2.36 8.71 0.78
CA TYR A 252 2.72 9.56 1.92
C TYR A 252 4.02 9.09 2.59
N CYS A 253 4.16 7.79 2.83
CA CYS A 253 5.36 7.26 3.45
C CYS A 253 6.57 7.43 2.53
N GLY A 254 6.44 7.15 1.22
CA GLY A 254 7.51 7.30 0.24
C GLY A 254 8.00 8.74 0.09
N TYR A 255 7.09 9.72 0.07
CA TYR A 255 7.48 11.12 -0.10
C TYR A 255 7.86 11.83 1.21
N VAL A 256 7.22 11.49 2.35
CA VAL A 256 7.27 12.33 3.55
C VAL A 256 7.96 11.63 4.74
N LYS A 257 7.86 10.31 4.81
CA LYS A 257 8.37 9.57 5.97
C LYS A 257 9.72 8.91 5.73
N TYR A 258 9.95 8.39 4.53
CA TYR A 258 11.24 7.86 4.14
C TYR A 258 12.12 8.93 3.49
N ASP A 259 13.40 8.86 3.71
CA ASP A 259 14.43 9.36 2.81
C ASP A 259 14.86 8.17 1.97
N LEU A 260 14.26 8.03 0.78
CA LEU A 260 14.47 6.86 -0.07
C LEU A 260 15.94 6.68 -0.46
N SER A 261 16.74 7.77 -0.52
CA SER A 261 18.19 7.67 -0.79
C SER A 261 18.96 6.88 0.27
N LYS A 262 18.39 6.72 1.48
CA LYS A 262 19.01 5.96 2.58
C LYS A 262 18.61 4.48 2.62
N VAL A 263 17.70 4.08 1.76
CA VAL A 263 17.14 2.72 1.72
C VAL A 263 17.03 2.16 0.29
N ASN A 264 17.53 2.88 -0.73
CA ASN A 264 17.45 2.53 -2.16
C ASN A 264 18.33 1.34 -2.59
N GLN A 265 19.06 0.73 -1.67
CA GLN A 265 19.71 -0.55 -1.91
C GLN A 265 18.75 -1.74 -1.83
N TYR A 266 17.53 -1.54 -1.36
CA TYR A 266 16.48 -2.55 -1.29
C TYR A 266 15.39 -2.27 -2.33
N ASP A 267 14.74 -3.33 -2.78
CA ASP A 267 13.61 -3.23 -3.69
C ASP A 267 12.39 -2.61 -2.99
N PHE A 268 11.52 -1.95 -3.76
CA PHE A 268 10.36 -1.24 -3.23
C PHE A 268 9.04 -1.87 -3.65
N TRP A 269 8.14 -2.03 -2.69
CA TRP A 269 6.74 -2.36 -2.92
C TRP A 269 5.89 -1.12 -2.64
N PHE A 270 5.47 -0.49 -3.72
CA PHE A 270 4.68 0.74 -3.66
C PHE A 270 3.18 0.43 -3.62
N ALA A 271 2.43 1.12 -2.77
CA ALA A 271 0.97 1.00 -2.68
C ALA A 271 0.26 2.29 -3.07
N ARG A 272 -0.62 2.16 -4.05
CA ARG A 272 -1.57 3.20 -4.44
C ARG A 272 -2.70 2.59 -5.25
N TYR A 273 -3.95 2.78 -4.81
CA TYR A 273 -5.14 2.13 -5.37
C TYR A 273 -5.76 2.97 -6.50
N ASN A 274 -5.05 3.07 -7.61
CA ASN A 274 -5.40 3.86 -8.78
C ASN A 274 -5.20 3.07 -10.08
N ASP A 275 -5.61 3.69 -11.20
CA ASP A 275 -5.39 3.10 -12.53
C ASP A 275 -3.91 3.08 -12.93
N VAL A 276 -3.16 4.09 -12.48
CA VAL A 276 -1.72 4.26 -12.70
C VAL A 276 -1.01 4.60 -11.38
N PRO A 277 0.27 4.26 -11.23
CA PRO A 277 0.97 4.46 -9.96
C PRO A 277 1.12 5.93 -9.57
N GLY A 278 1.43 6.83 -10.50
CA GLY A 278 1.60 8.26 -10.24
C GLY A 278 2.60 8.58 -9.13
N PHE A 279 3.67 7.81 -9.02
CA PHE A 279 4.77 8.00 -8.09
C PHE A 279 6.04 8.37 -8.85
N TYR A 280 6.85 9.29 -8.30
CA TYR A 280 8.00 9.82 -9.02
C TYR A 280 9.17 8.84 -9.12
N TYR A 281 9.42 8.07 -8.06
CA TYR A 281 10.54 7.14 -7.99
C TYR A 281 10.15 5.74 -8.45
N ASP A 282 11.14 4.97 -8.92
CA ASP A 282 10.92 3.60 -9.38
C ASP A 282 10.60 2.64 -8.23
N PHE A 283 9.96 1.54 -8.57
CA PHE A 283 9.57 0.47 -7.67
C PHE A 283 9.49 -0.87 -8.43
N ASP A 284 9.63 -1.96 -7.69
CA ASP A 284 9.67 -3.32 -8.26
C ASP A 284 8.30 -4.01 -8.19
N MET A 285 7.46 -3.61 -7.24
CA MET A 285 6.10 -4.14 -7.05
C MET A 285 5.13 -3.01 -6.76
N TRP A 286 3.90 -3.13 -7.30
CA TRP A 286 2.83 -2.17 -7.08
C TRP A 286 1.56 -2.85 -6.59
N GLN A 287 1.11 -2.50 -5.38
CA GLN A 287 -0.21 -2.83 -4.85
C GLN A 287 -1.21 -1.81 -5.39
N TYR A 288 -2.02 -2.22 -6.36
CA TYR A 288 -2.88 -1.30 -7.11
C TYR A 288 -4.36 -1.35 -6.71
N SER A 289 -4.75 -2.28 -5.85
CA SER A 289 -6.15 -2.43 -5.40
C SER A 289 -6.21 -3.11 -4.03
N ASP A 290 -7.13 -2.66 -3.17
CA ASP A 290 -7.52 -3.27 -1.89
C ASP A 290 -8.93 -3.91 -1.96
N THR A 291 -9.49 -4.03 -3.15
CA THR A 291 -10.88 -4.48 -3.38
C THR A 291 -10.99 -5.63 -4.36
N GLY A 292 -9.87 -6.31 -4.62
CA GLY A 292 -9.80 -7.44 -5.52
C GLY A 292 -10.76 -8.57 -5.12
N LYS A 293 -11.15 -9.36 -6.11
CA LYS A 293 -11.98 -10.57 -5.93
C LYS A 293 -11.35 -11.70 -6.70
N ILE A 294 -10.90 -12.72 -5.97
CA ILE A 294 -10.20 -13.89 -6.50
C ILE A 294 -10.99 -15.15 -6.13
N SER A 295 -11.10 -16.08 -7.07
CA SER A 295 -11.73 -17.36 -6.81
C SER A 295 -10.99 -18.10 -5.70
N GLY A 296 -11.71 -18.51 -4.66
CA GLY A 296 -11.12 -19.18 -3.49
C GLY A 296 -10.90 -18.27 -2.29
N ILE A 297 -11.21 -16.98 -2.41
CA ILE A 297 -11.21 -16.01 -1.31
C ILE A 297 -12.59 -15.37 -1.26
N ASP A 298 -13.27 -15.48 -0.12
CA ASP A 298 -14.62 -14.93 0.05
C ASP A 298 -14.59 -13.42 0.36
N GLU A 299 -13.53 -12.95 1.01
CA GLU A 299 -13.29 -11.55 1.36
C GLU A 299 -12.62 -10.80 0.21
N ARG A 300 -12.47 -9.47 0.38
CA ARG A 300 -11.63 -8.66 -0.52
C ARG A 300 -10.17 -9.00 -0.30
N VAL A 301 -9.39 -8.87 -1.34
CA VAL A 301 -7.95 -9.15 -1.32
C VAL A 301 -7.19 -8.07 -2.08
N ASP A 302 -6.00 -7.77 -1.61
CA ASP A 302 -5.11 -6.82 -2.24
C ASP A 302 -4.48 -7.43 -3.49
N LEU A 303 -4.44 -6.64 -4.58
CA LEU A 303 -3.92 -7.06 -5.88
C LEU A 303 -2.62 -6.35 -6.20
N ASN A 304 -1.66 -7.12 -6.69
CA ASN A 304 -0.31 -6.68 -6.96
C ASN A 304 0.14 -7.01 -8.38
N ILE A 305 0.98 -6.13 -8.94
CA ILE A 305 1.79 -6.40 -10.14
C ILE A 305 3.26 -6.27 -9.75
N CYS A 306 4.07 -7.26 -10.14
CA CYS A 306 5.51 -7.28 -9.92
C CYS A 306 6.24 -7.18 -11.26
N PHE A 307 7.30 -6.39 -11.32
CA PHE A 307 8.12 -6.14 -12.51
C PHE A 307 9.42 -6.92 -12.50
N LYS A 308 9.62 -7.77 -11.47
CA LYS A 308 10.82 -8.56 -11.27
C LYS A 308 10.45 -10.00 -10.93
N ASN A 309 11.13 -10.97 -11.55
CA ASN A 309 10.93 -12.38 -11.23
C ASN A 309 11.90 -12.80 -10.12
N TYR A 310 11.43 -12.81 -8.91
CA TYR A 310 12.24 -13.20 -7.75
C TYR A 310 12.50 -14.72 -7.67
N ALA A 311 11.66 -15.53 -8.31
CA ALA A 311 11.81 -16.99 -8.29
C ALA A 311 12.96 -17.49 -9.21
N GLU A 312 13.43 -16.64 -10.13
CA GLU A 312 14.54 -16.97 -11.04
C GLU A 312 15.87 -16.29 -10.64
N ASP A 313 15.86 -15.41 -9.63
CA ASP A 313 17.05 -14.71 -9.09
C ASP A 313 17.74 -15.55 -7.93
#